data_90470dc882a696726df8f9d7af451272
#
_entry.id   90470dc882a696726df8f9d7af451272
#
_cell.length_a   1.000
_cell.length_b   1.000
_cell.length_c   1.000
_cell.angle_alpha   90.00
_cell.angle_beta   90.00
_cell.angle_gamma   90.00
#
_symmetry.space_group_name_H-M   'P 1'
#
loop_
_entity.id
_entity.type
_entity.pdbx_description
1 polymer ?
#
loop_
_entity_poly.entity_id
_entity_poly.type
_entity_poly.pdbx_seq_one_letter_code
_entity_poly.pdbx_strand_id
1 'polypeptide(L)'
;MKIALASDHAGFAVKESLKSLLSARADLSLADFGCASADACDYPDFAERAAAAVETGEADRGILVCTTGAGMTIAANRFPHVRAALAESPEEAATIRDHNGANVLVLAAGKTPAAAIPAIVKAFLAGPDPTAERHVRRVAKLSREGNRLLEVAHLQDADPAVWRAILDHAEQERSCINLIASENLTSRAVREAQGSVLTNKYAEGYPGKRWYSGCRFVDEIEQLAIDRAKALFGAEAANVQPHCGASANLAVYLAVLQPGDTILSMALDQGGHLSHGSPANISGKIYDIVPYGVDPATERLDYDALEALAVEKKPRLILAGASAYPRTIDFARFRAIADRVGAYLLVDMAHIAGLVAGGAHPSPVPYADFVTTTTHKTLRGPRGGLILCKEKYIKDVNRAVFPGLQGGPLEQVIAAKAVCFKEAMTDEYKAWAHQVVKNCATLAADLAADGFRLVSGGTDNHLFLVDVTAKGLTGKVAAEALDETGIIVNKNAIPFDKNSPFVPSGIRIGTATVTTRGMKEPEMQFIADRIKLVLANVGDAAVKARVRAEVADFVARFPVP
;
A
#
# COMPACT_ATOMS: atom_id res chain seq x y z
N MET A 1 28.40 19.38 2.98
CA MET A 1 28.05 18.54 4.15
C MET A 1 26.75 19.06 4.76
N LYS A 2 25.75 18.20 4.99
CA LYS A 2 24.46 18.58 5.58
C LYS A 2 24.47 18.27 7.09
N ILE A 3 24.10 19.25 7.92
CA ILE A 3 24.16 19.18 9.37
C ILE A 3 22.73 19.25 9.92
N ALA A 4 22.34 18.25 10.74
CA ALA A 4 21.14 18.29 11.56
C ALA A 4 21.44 19.02 12.87
N LEU A 5 20.80 20.16 13.10
CA LEU A 5 20.99 20.98 14.29
C LEU A 5 19.73 20.93 15.16
N ALA A 6 19.85 20.65 16.46
CA ALA A 6 18.73 20.71 17.38
C ALA A 6 19.10 21.16 18.79
N SER A 7 18.14 21.75 19.48
CA SER A 7 18.24 22.05 20.91
C SER A 7 16.87 21.98 21.57
N ASP A 8 16.89 21.81 22.91
CA ASP A 8 15.76 22.18 23.77
C ASP A 8 15.78 23.68 24.08
N HIS A 9 14.86 24.13 24.91
CA HIS A 9 14.76 25.52 25.35
C HIS A 9 16.03 26.05 26.02
N ALA A 10 16.74 25.22 26.78
CA ALA A 10 17.97 25.62 27.49
C ALA A 10 19.16 25.77 26.51
N GLY A 11 19.16 25.05 25.41
CA GLY A 11 20.15 25.14 24.36
C GLY A 11 19.81 26.15 23.25
N PHE A 12 18.63 26.77 23.28
CA PHE A 12 18.09 27.59 22.19
C PHE A 12 19.04 28.74 21.77
N ALA A 13 19.55 29.52 22.70
CA ALA A 13 20.45 30.63 22.39
C ALA A 13 21.75 30.16 21.72
N VAL A 14 22.31 29.05 22.17
CA VAL A 14 23.50 28.43 21.59
C VAL A 14 23.21 27.90 20.18
N LYS A 15 22.06 27.25 19.98
CA LYS A 15 21.61 26.78 18.67
C LYS A 15 21.50 27.92 17.66
N GLU A 16 20.86 29.02 18.00
CA GLU A 16 20.72 30.17 17.12
C GLU A 16 22.08 30.83 16.78
N SER A 17 22.99 30.89 17.75
CA SER A 17 24.36 31.34 17.52
C SER A 17 25.11 30.41 16.53
N LEU A 18 25.00 29.10 16.73
CA LEU A 18 25.59 28.10 15.83
C LEU A 18 24.98 28.14 14.43
N LYS A 19 23.68 28.34 14.34
CA LYS A 19 22.98 28.49 13.06
C LYS A 19 23.54 29.66 12.26
N SER A 20 23.73 30.82 12.90
CA SER A 20 24.35 31.98 12.29
C SER A 20 25.79 31.72 11.84
N LEU A 21 26.59 31.09 12.70
CA LEU A 21 27.99 30.75 12.43
C LEU A 21 28.15 29.76 11.26
N LEU A 22 27.34 28.70 11.24
CA LEU A 22 27.46 27.62 10.27
C LEU A 22 26.85 27.99 8.92
N SER A 23 25.79 28.81 8.89
CA SER A 23 25.19 29.31 7.65
C SER A 23 26.10 30.25 6.86
N ALA A 24 27.12 30.82 7.49
CA ALA A 24 28.14 31.60 6.81
C ALA A 24 29.13 30.77 5.99
N ARG A 25 29.10 29.45 6.12
CA ARG A 25 29.99 28.50 5.43
C ARG A 25 29.33 27.93 4.18
N ALA A 26 29.87 28.23 3.01
CA ALA A 26 29.35 27.77 1.72
C ALA A 26 29.42 26.25 1.49
N ASP A 27 30.27 25.54 2.25
CA ASP A 27 30.45 24.10 2.19
C ASP A 27 29.48 23.31 3.09
N LEU A 28 28.62 24.00 3.85
CA LEU A 28 27.64 23.41 4.75
C LEU A 28 26.19 23.78 4.35
N SER A 29 25.28 22.86 4.58
CA SER A 29 23.83 23.11 4.63
C SER A 29 23.28 22.69 5.97
N LEU A 30 22.32 23.44 6.51
CA LEU A 30 21.73 23.20 7.83
C LEU A 30 20.27 22.79 7.71
N ALA A 31 19.88 21.78 8.49
CA ALA A 31 18.50 21.43 8.79
C ALA A 31 18.27 21.65 10.29
N ASP A 32 17.40 22.59 10.65
CA ASP A 32 17.09 22.91 12.05
C ASP A 32 15.87 22.10 12.52
N PHE A 33 16.10 21.18 13.43
CA PHE A 33 15.09 20.32 14.07
C PHE A 33 14.80 20.74 15.52
N GLY A 34 15.43 21.81 16.02
CA GLY A 34 15.34 22.26 17.40
C GLY A 34 14.07 23.06 17.72
N CYS A 35 13.95 23.45 18.99
CA CYS A 35 12.87 24.31 19.44
C CYS A 35 12.93 25.71 18.76
N ALA A 36 11.77 26.34 18.63
CA ALA A 36 11.62 27.65 17.98
C ALA A 36 11.71 28.82 18.99
N SER A 37 11.71 28.54 20.31
CA SER A 37 11.76 29.55 21.37
C SER A 37 12.50 29.01 22.59
N ALA A 38 12.69 29.88 23.59
CA ALA A 38 13.23 29.52 24.90
C ALA A 38 12.14 29.04 25.89
N ASP A 39 10.92 28.80 25.44
CA ASP A 39 9.86 28.24 26.27
C ASP A 39 10.12 26.76 26.59
N ALA A 40 9.75 26.34 27.79
CA ALA A 40 10.01 24.98 28.26
C ALA A 40 9.47 23.92 27.31
N CYS A 41 10.32 22.98 26.94
CA CYS A 41 9.99 21.89 26.02
C CYS A 41 10.82 20.62 26.33
N ASP A 42 10.37 19.47 25.85
CA ASP A 42 10.99 18.19 26.11
C ASP A 42 12.13 17.90 25.11
N TYR A 43 13.36 17.79 25.62
CA TYR A 43 14.57 17.57 24.81
C TYR A 43 14.53 16.30 23.93
N PRO A 44 13.85 15.19 24.33
CA PRO A 44 13.84 13.98 23.50
C PRO A 44 13.23 14.21 22.12
N ASP A 45 12.15 14.99 22.04
CA ASP A 45 11.42 15.24 20.78
C ASP A 45 12.30 15.89 19.69
N PHE A 46 13.25 16.71 20.11
CA PHE A 46 14.18 17.39 19.22
C PHE A 46 15.42 16.55 18.92
N ALA A 47 15.92 15.82 19.92
CA ALA A 47 17.05 14.92 19.76
C ALA A 47 16.70 13.78 18.80
N GLU A 48 15.51 13.19 18.93
CA GLU A 48 15.04 12.10 18.07
C GLU A 48 14.90 12.53 16.62
N ARG A 49 14.35 13.71 16.34
CA ARG A 49 14.23 14.21 14.96
C ARG A 49 15.58 14.42 14.28
N ALA A 50 16.54 15.04 14.99
CA ALA A 50 17.86 15.26 14.43
C ALA A 50 18.67 13.95 14.31
N ALA A 51 18.52 13.04 15.28
CA ALA A 51 19.13 11.71 15.21
C ALA A 51 18.54 10.87 14.05
N ALA A 52 17.22 10.92 13.85
CA ALA A 52 16.58 10.24 12.72
C ALA A 52 17.10 10.76 11.37
N ALA A 53 17.34 12.06 11.22
CA ALA A 53 17.91 12.63 10.00
C ALA A 53 19.34 12.12 9.75
N VAL A 54 20.13 11.90 10.80
CA VAL A 54 21.48 11.30 10.67
C VAL A 54 21.38 9.80 10.40
N GLU A 55 20.48 9.10 11.06
CA GLU A 55 20.23 7.66 10.87
C GLU A 55 19.83 7.32 9.44
N THR A 56 18.96 8.13 8.83
CA THR A 56 18.45 7.91 7.48
C THR A 56 19.35 8.46 6.37
N GLY A 57 20.47 9.09 6.72
CA GLY A 57 21.34 9.75 5.74
C GLY A 57 20.78 11.07 5.18
N GLU A 58 19.68 11.58 5.74
CA GLU A 58 19.18 12.91 5.41
C GLU A 58 20.17 14.01 5.81
N ALA A 59 20.92 13.79 6.89
CA ALA A 59 22.04 14.63 7.30
C ALA A 59 23.32 13.80 7.49
N ASP A 60 24.46 14.37 7.10
CA ASP A 60 25.76 13.72 7.24
C ASP A 60 26.22 13.66 8.70
N ARG A 61 25.88 14.68 9.50
CA ARG A 61 26.25 14.81 10.93
C ARG A 61 25.18 15.56 11.72
N GLY A 62 25.15 15.36 13.04
CA GLY A 62 24.27 16.06 13.96
C GLY A 62 25.02 16.95 14.95
N ILE A 63 24.38 18.03 15.41
CA ILE A 63 24.81 18.85 16.55
C ILE A 63 23.60 19.07 17.45
N LEU A 64 23.67 18.60 18.69
CA LEU A 64 22.61 18.70 19.68
C LEU A 64 23.05 19.55 20.86
N VAL A 65 22.14 20.36 21.40
CA VAL A 65 22.46 21.28 22.50
C VAL A 65 21.36 21.21 23.56
N CYS A 66 21.74 20.94 24.83
CA CYS A 66 20.87 21.12 26.00
C CYS A 66 21.68 21.54 27.21
N THR A 67 21.06 21.69 28.38
CA THR A 67 21.75 22.17 29.61
C THR A 67 22.98 21.36 29.94
N THR A 68 22.86 20.02 30.02
CA THR A 68 23.93 19.11 30.48
C THR A 68 24.54 18.24 29.39
N GLY A 69 23.90 18.18 28.25
CA GLY A 69 24.24 17.25 27.14
C GLY A 69 23.77 15.81 27.39
N ALA A 70 23.60 15.38 28.62
CA ALA A 70 23.34 13.96 28.94
C ALA A 70 22.05 13.42 28.33
N GLY A 71 20.93 14.13 28.50
CA GLY A 71 19.62 13.68 28.00
C GLY A 71 19.58 13.53 26.49
N MET A 72 20.09 14.50 25.75
CA MET A 72 20.17 14.43 24.27
C MET A 72 21.13 13.35 23.79
N THR A 73 22.25 13.10 24.52
CA THR A 73 23.14 11.98 24.21
C THR A 73 22.41 10.64 24.34
N ILE A 74 21.64 10.45 25.42
CA ILE A 74 20.87 9.22 25.65
C ILE A 74 19.81 9.04 24.57
N ALA A 75 19.04 10.09 24.25
CA ALA A 75 17.99 10.04 23.26
C ALA A 75 18.53 9.72 21.85
N ALA A 76 19.59 10.43 21.43
CA ALA A 76 20.17 10.22 20.11
C ALA A 76 20.81 8.84 19.94
N ASN A 77 21.45 8.28 20.96
CA ASN A 77 22.06 6.94 20.91
C ASN A 77 21.04 5.78 20.92
N ARG A 78 19.75 6.05 20.90
CA ARG A 78 18.72 5.04 20.65
C ARG A 78 18.61 4.61 19.19
N PHE A 79 19.20 5.36 18.29
CA PHE A 79 19.26 5.06 16.87
C PHE A 79 20.51 4.22 16.54
N PRO A 80 20.38 3.08 15.85
CA PRO A 80 21.45 2.09 15.69
C PRO A 80 22.75 2.61 15.08
N HIS A 81 22.66 3.55 14.12
CA HIS A 81 23.84 4.08 13.45
C HIS A 81 24.25 5.47 13.96
N VAL A 82 23.52 6.00 14.93
CA VAL A 82 23.89 7.24 15.59
C VAL A 82 24.89 6.97 16.73
N ARG A 83 25.98 7.67 16.70
CA ARG A 83 27.02 7.68 17.74
C ARG A 83 27.14 9.11 18.25
N ALA A 84 26.23 9.45 19.19
CA ALA A 84 26.21 10.76 19.83
C ALA A 84 27.16 10.79 21.02
N ALA A 85 28.02 11.78 21.06
CA ALA A 85 28.96 11.96 22.17
C ALA A 85 29.03 13.43 22.59
N LEU A 86 29.12 13.64 23.90
CA LEU A 86 29.36 14.92 24.53
C LEU A 86 30.83 15.31 24.34
N ALA A 87 31.11 16.58 24.03
CA ALA A 87 32.46 17.15 24.08
C ALA A 87 32.41 18.55 24.69
N GLU A 88 33.31 18.83 25.60
CA GLU A 88 33.45 20.09 26.31
C GLU A 88 34.72 20.88 25.86
N SER A 89 35.58 20.25 25.04
CA SER A 89 36.77 20.89 24.44
C SER A 89 36.96 20.51 22.97
N PRO A 90 37.76 21.29 22.23
CA PRO A 90 38.13 20.93 20.84
C PRO A 90 38.88 19.59 20.74
N GLU A 91 39.72 19.28 21.73
CA GLU A 91 40.51 18.04 21.79
C GLU A 91 39.59 16.83 21.99
N GLU A 92 38.57 16.94 22.85
CA GLU A 92 37.57 15.91 23.04
C GLU A 92 36.75 15.73 21.74
N ALA A 93 36.32 16.83 21.10
CA ALA A 93 35.56 16.78 19.86
C ALA A 93 36.33 16.08 18.72
N ALA A 94 37.64 16.30 18.62
CA ALA A 94 38.51 15.59 17.70
C ALA A 94 38.66 14.11 18.08
N THR A 95 38.79 13.81 19.36
CA THR A 95 38.97 12.45 19.90
C THR A 95 37.72 11.59 19.65
N ILE A 96 36.51 12.09 19.91
CA ILE A 96 35.29 11.32 19.68
C ILE A 96 35.07 11.02 18.19
N ARG A 97 35.59 11.86 17.32
CA ARG A 97 35.60 11.58 15.88
C ARG A 97 36.57 10.47 15.54
N ASP A 98 37.85 10.64 15.85
CA ASP A 98 38.93 9.71 15.47
C ASP A 98 38.80 8.34 16.18
N HIS A 99 38.40 8.31 17.44
CA HIS A 99 38.37 7.07 18.24
C HIS A 99 37.03 6.35 18.19
N ASN A 100 35.93 7.09 18.17
CA ASN A 100 34.57 6.54 18.32
C ASN A 100 33.73 6.67 17.06
N GLY A 101 34.21 7.37 16.05
CA GLY A 101 33.46 7.63 14.83
C GLY A 101 32.14 8.38 15.11
N ALA A 102 32.13 9.27 16.13
CA ALA A 102 30.93 10.00 16.52
C ALA A 102 30.39 10.80 15.32
N ASN A 103 29.16 10.61 14.95
CA ASN A 103 28.47 11.34 13.88
C ASN A 103 27.50 12.40 14.42
N VAL A 104 27.28 12.42 15.74
CA VAL A 104 26.51 13.46 16.43
C VAL A 104 27.32 14.03 17.58
N LEU A 105 27.58 15.35 17.54
CA LEU A 105 28.17 16.11 18.64
C LEU A 105 27.07 16.58 19.59
N VAL A 106 27.26 16.40 20.87
CA VAL A 106 26.37 16.98 21.87
C VAL A 106 27.13 18.05 22.67
N LEU A 107 26.52 19.19 22.91
CA LEU A 107 27.04 20.32 23.63
C LEU A 107 26.23 20.58 24.91
N ALA A 108 26.93 20.82 26.02
CA ALA A 108 26.31 21.18 27.30
C ALA A 108 26.28 22.70 27.48
N ALA A 109 25.20 23.37 27.12
CA ALA A 109 25.07 24.84 27.17
C ALA A 109 25.26 25.41 28.59
N GLY A 110 24.93 24.63 29.64
CA GLY A 110 25.08 25.06 31.01
C GLY A 110 26.51 24.87 31.59
N LYS A 111 27.41 24.22 30.85
CA LYS A 111 28.77 23.91 31.30
C LYS A 111 29.85 24.47 30.36
N THR A 112 29.63 24.38 29.06
CA THR A 112 30.61 24.78 28.07
C THR A 112 30.59 26.28 27.86
N PRO A 113 31.72 27.01 28.07
CA PRO A 113 31.78 28.44 27.83
C PRO A 113 31.40 28.77 26.39
N ALA A 114 30.51 29.75 26.18
CA ALA A 114 30.03 30.12 24.85
C ALA A 114 31.16 30.45 23.85
N ALA A 115 32.25 31.05 24.33
CA ALA A 115 33.42 31.36 23.52
C ALA A 115 34.18 30.11 23.02
N ALA A 116 34.06 28.95 23.67
CA ALA A 116 34.72 27.71 23.28
C ALA A 116 33.92 26.92 22.24
N ILE A 117 32.60 27.09 22.17
CA ILE A 117 31.69 26.32 21.31
C ILE A 117 32.10 26.35 19.82
N PRO A 118 32.43 27.51 19.20
CA PRO A 118 32.85 27.53 17.80
C PRO A 118 34.08 26.65 17.50
N ALA A 119 35.06 26.62 18.44
CA ALA A 119 36.25 25.81 18.28
C ALA A 119 35.95 24.30 18.42
N ILE A 120 35.06 23.93 19.34
CA ILE A 120 34.61 22.54 19.54
C ILE A 120 33.88 22.03 18.27
N VAL A 121 32.94 22.81 17.76
CA VAL A 121 32.19 22.47 16.53
C VAL A 121 33.13 22.37 15.34
N LYS A 122 34.07 23.31 15.19
CA LYS A 122 35.07 23.26 14.13
C LYS A 122 35.91 21.98 14.20
N ALA A 123 36.38 21.59 15.35
CA ALA A 123 37.17 20.38 15.56
C ALA A 123 36.36 19.12 15.25
N PHE A 124 35.11 19.04 15.65
CA PHE A 124 34.20 17.94 15.32
C PHE A 124 33.94 17.82 13.82
N LEU A 125 33.64 18.92 13.14
CA LEU A 125 33.33 18.91 11.70
C LEU A 125 34.56 18.61 10.84
N ALA A 126 35.76 19.01 11.27
CA ALA A 126 37.02 18.76 10.58
C ALA A 126 37.64 17.39 10.94
N GLY A 127 37.21 16.77 12.05
CA GLY A 127 37.77 15.51 12.53
C GLY A 127 37.60 14.35 11.51
N PRO A 128 38.66 13.56 11.26
CA PRO A 128 38.59 12.41 10.36
C PRO A 128 37.74 11.28 10.98
N ASP A 129 37.33 10.34 10.12
CA ASP A 129 36.79 9.06 10.59
C ASP A 129 37.93 8.18 11.13
N PRO A 130 37.64 7.21 12.03
CA PRO A 130 38.64 6.32 12.59
C PRO A 130 39.39 5.56 11.49
N THR A 131 40.74 5.60 11.54
CA THR A 131 41.62 4.85 10.61
C THR A 131 42.41 3.76 11.31
N ALA A 132 42.70 3.92 12.61
CA ALA A 132 43.43 2.91 13.36
C ALA A 132 42.56 1.65 13.53
N GLU A 133 43.12 0.47 13.18
CA GLU A 133 42.42 -0.82 13.19
C GLU A 133 41.64 -1.08 14.49
N ARG A 134 42.26 -0.76 15.65
CA ARG A 134 41.59 -0.92 16.93
C ARG A 134 40.32 -0.07 17.09
N HIS A 135 40.30 1.16 16.54
CA HIS A 135 39.16 2.06 16.58
C HIS A 135 38.09 1.64 15.60
N VAL A 136 38.46 1.32 14.37
CA VAL A 136 37.55 0.77 13.34
C VAL A 136 36.83 -0.47 13.87
N ARG A 137 37.57 -1.42 14.48
CA ARG A 137 36.98 -2.62 15.08
C ARG A 137 36.00 -2.31 16.23
N ARG A 138 36.30 -1.31 17.08
CA ARG A 138 35.42 -0.90 18.18
C ARG A 138 34.15 -0.22 17.67
N VAL A 139 34.27 0.68 16.70
CA VAL A 139 33.11 1.32 16.05
C VAL A 139 32.22 0.28 15.36
N ALA A 140 32.82 -0.70 14.66
CA ALA A 140 32.07 -1.80 14.08
C ALA A 140 31.28 -2.62 15.14
N LYS A 141 31.85 -2.80 16.34
CA LYS A 141 31.13 -3.47 17.44
C LYS A 141 29.97 -2.62 17.98
N LEU A 142 30.15 -1.30 18.14
CA LEU A 142 29.07 -0.40 18.56
C LEU A 142 27.89 -0.42 17.58
N SER A 143 28.19 -0.42 16.29
CA SER A 143 27.17 -0.54 15.23
C SER A 143 26.50 -1.92 15.21
N ARG A 144 27.20 -2.99 15.61
CA ARG A 144 26.66 -4.35 15.73
C ARG A 144 25.77 -4.54 16.96
N GLU A 145 26.08 -3.90 18.08
CA GLU A 145 25.34 -4.07 19.34
C GLU A 145 23.96 -3.41 19.28
N GLY A 146 23.77 -2.35 18.49
CA GLY A 146 22.45 -1.78 18.20
C GLY A 146 21.55 -2.73 17.39
N ASN A 147 22.14 -3.69 16.66
CA ASN A 147 21.45 -4.66 15.79
C ASN A 147 21.59 -6.11 16.26
N ARG A 148 21.68 -6.36 17.54
CA ARG A 148 21.95 -7.69 18.12
C ARG A 148 20.94 -8.80 17.80
N LEU A 149 19.82 -8.49 17.14
CA LEU A 149 18.82 -9.46 16.69
C LEU A 149 18.87 -9.76 15.18
N LEU A 150 19.51 -8.91 14.39
CA LEU A 150 19.66 -9.12 12.95
C LEU A 150 21.00 -8.52 12.50
N GLU A 151 22.02 -9.35 12.29
CA GLU A 151 23.22 -8.96 11.53
C GLU A 151 22.81 -8.71 10.07
N VAL A 152 22.15 -7.58 9.80
CA VAL A 152 21.70 -7.27 8.44
C VAL A 152 22.38 -6.01 7.99
N ALA A 153 23.22 -6.14 6.95
CA ALA A 153 23.48 -5.03 6.06
C ALA A 153 22.13 -4.43 5.65
N HIS A 154 21.97 -3.10 5.70
CA HIS A 154 20.80 -2.47 5.11
C HIS A 154 20.69 -2.90 3.66
N LEU A 155 19.46 -2.93 3.12
CA LEU A 155 19.26 -3.31 1.72
C LEU A 155 20.12 -2.47 0.77
N GLN A 156 20.33 -1.21 1.09
CA GLN A 156 21.21 -0.31 0.35
C GLN A 156 22.66 -0.85 0.22
N ASP A 157 23.17 -1.50 1.27
CA ASP A 157 24.54 -2.03 1.31
C ASP A 157 24.59 -3.46 0.78
N ALA A 158 23.54 -4.24 1.03
CA ALA A 158 23.44 -5.64 0.61
C ALA A 158 23.17 -5.78 -0.89
N ASP A 159 22.27 -4.95 -1.42
CA ASP A 159 21.90 -4.94 -2.85
C ASP A 159 21.52 -3.52 -3.30
N PRO A 160 22.51 -2.70 -3.69
CA PRO A 160 22.28 -1.33 -4.16
C PRO A 160 21.39 -1.26 -5.41
N ALA A 161 21.34 -2.30 -6.23
CA ALA A 161 20.54 -2.31 -7.45
C ALA A 161 19.05 -2.44 -7.11
N VAL A 162 18.69 -3.37 -6.23
CA VAL A 162 17.31 -3.52 -5.73
C VAL A 162 16.90 -2.27 -4.94
N TRP A 163 17.79 -1.74 -4.09
CA TRP A 163 17.53 -0.50 -3.36
C TRP A 163 17.20 0.67 -4.29
N ARG A 164 18.01 0.88 -5.34
CA ARG A 164 17.78 1.92 -6.34
C ARG A 164 16.44 1.75 -7.03
N ALA A 165 16.10 0.54 -7.48
CA ALA A 165 14.82 0.26 -8.15
C ALA A 165 13.61 0.55 -7.25
N ILE A 166 13.72 0.28 -5.94
CA ILE A 166 12.67 0.61 -4.96
C ILE A 166 12.51 2.13 -4.82
N LEU A 167 13.63 2.87 -4.75
CA LEU A 167 13.59 4.33 -4.68
C LEU A 167 12.99 4.95 -5.95
N ASP A 168 13.39 4.45 -7.13
CA ASP A 168 12.86 4.92 -8.41
C ASP A 168 11.35 4.65 -8.51
N HIS A 169 10.88 3.48 -8.04
CA HIS A 169 9.45 3.17 -7.98
C HIS A 169 8.70 4.08 -6.98
N ALA A 170 9.27 4.31 -5.80
CA ALA A 170 8.68 5.23 -4.82
C ALA A 170 8.59 6.66 -5.35
N GLU A 171 9.56 7.11 -6.15
CA GLU A 171 9.51 8.41 -6.82
C GLU A 171 8.44 8.44 -7.92
N GLN A 172 8.28 7.36 -8.68
CA GLN A 172 7.18 7.21 -9.62
C GLN A 172 5.81 7.32 -8.91
N GLU A 173 5.62 6.62 -7.78
CA GLU A 173 4.37 6.73 -7.00
C GLU A 173 4.09 8.17 -6.54
N ARG A 174 5.12 8.93 -6.15
CA ARG A 174 4.98 10.33 -5.73
C ARG A 174 4.63 11.26 -6.88
N SER A 175 5.24 11.06 -8.05
CA SER A 175 5.19 11.97 -9.21
C SER A 175 4.05 11.69 -10.18
N CYS A 176 3.24 10.63 -9.98
CA CYS A 176 2.19 10.22 -10.89
C CYS A 176 0.79 10.28 -10.26
N ILE A 177 -0.24 10.45 -11.10
CA ILE A 177 -1.65 10.23 -10.79
C ILE A 177 -1.97 8.76 -11.12
N ASN A 178 -2.04 7.90 -10.10
CA ASN A 178 -2.36 6.50 -10.30
C ASN A 178 -3.87 6.27 -10.24
N LEU A 179 -4.44 5.84 -11.37
CA LEU A 179 -5.86 5.54 -11.56
C LEU A 179 -6.10 4.03 -11.85
N ILE A 180 -5.15 3.16 -11.54
CA ILE A 180 -5.34 1.72 -11.64
C ILE A 180 -6.36 1.27 -10.61
N ALA A 181 -7.51 0.76 -11.06
CA ALA A 181 -8.64 0.40 -10.18
C ALA A 181 -8.33 -0.72 -9.16
N SER A 182 -7.29 -1.51 -9.41
CA SER A 182 -6.85 -2.61 -8.54
C SER A 182 -5.67 -2.25 -7.63
N GLU A 183 -5.27 -0.97 -7.59
CA GLU A 183 -4.16 -0.50 -6.77
C GLU A 183 -4.61 0.46 -5.67
N ASN A 184 -3.83 0.49 -4.59
CA ASN A 184 -3.99 1.44 -3.50
C ASN A 184 -2.68 1.55 -2.72
N LEU A 185 -2.56 2.57 -1.87
CA LEU A 185 -1.40 2.82 -1.03
C LEU A 185 -1.66 2.27 0.38
N THR A 186 -0.81 1.37 0.83
CA THR A 186 -0.88 0.82 2.20
C THR A 186 -0.34 1.82 3.22
N SER A 187 -0.82 1.75 4.45
CA SER A 187 -0.25 2.50 5.56
C SER A 187 1.18 2.04 5.88
N ARG A 188 1.94 2.91 6.54
CA ARG A 188 3.27 2.56 7.06
C ARG A 188 3.19 1.35 8.01
N ALA A 189 2.19 1.28 8.89
CA ALA A 189 2.00 0.19 9.83
C ALA A 189 1.79 -1.18 9.13
N VAL A 190 1.05 -1.21 8.02
CA VAL A 190 0.88 -2.41 7.18
C VAL A 190 2.23 -2.84 6.59
N ARG A 191 3.03 -1.90 6.06
CA ARG A 191 4.36 -2.19 5.49
C ARG A 191 5.36 -2.66 6.55
N GLU A 192 5.36 -2.08 7.75
CA GLU A 192 6.21 -2.51 8.87
C GLU A 192 5.86 -3.93 9.33
N ALA A 193 4.58 -4.26 9.45
CA ALA A 193 4.15 -5.61 9.79
C ALA A 193 4.59 -6.63 8.72
N GLN A 194 4.47 -6.27 7.44
CA GLN A 194 4.86 -7.13 6.32
C GLN A 194 6.38 -7.34 6.22
N GLY A 195 7.19 -6.34 6.58
CA GLY A 195 8.66 -6.43 6.61
C GLY A 195 9.22 -6.99 7.92
N SER A 196 8.39 -7.57 8.78
CA SER A 196 8.82 -8.04 10.10
C SER A 196 9.53 -9.40 10.08
N VAL A 197 10.15 -9.76 11.21
CA VAL A 197 10.82 -11.04 11.45
C VAL A 197 9.89 -12.26 11.37
N LEU A 198 8.59 -12.06 11.30
CA LEU A 198 7.60 -13.13 11.13
C LEU A 198 7.80 -13.94 9.85
N THR A 199 8.48 -13.38 8.85
CA THR A 199 8.88 -14.10 7.63
C THR A 199 9.77 -15.32 7.91
N ASN A 200 10.45 -15.36 9.06
CA ASN A 200 11.34 -16.46 9.44
C ASN A 200 10.57 -17.68 10.01
N LYS A 201 9.27 -17.50 10.37
CA LYS A 201 8.53 -18.53 11.09
C LYS A 201 7.77 -19.45 10.16
N TYR A 202 7.96 -20.75 10.34
CA TYR A 202 7.19 -21.81 9.66
C TYR A 202 6.05 -22.26 10.57
N ALA A 203 4.78 -22.18 10.12
CA ALA A 203 3.60 -22.39 10.96
C ALA A 203 2.46 -23.13 10.25
N GLU A 204 2.75 -24.26 9.59
CA GLU A 204 1.73 -25.11 8.97
C GLU A 204 0.66 -25.52 9.96
N GLY A 205 -0.59 -25.55 9.52
CA GLY A 205 -1.76 -25.78 10.35
C GLY A 205 -2.48 -24.49 10.70
N TYR A 206 -3.15 -24.46 11.85
CA TYR A 206 -4.01 -23.37 12.30
C TYR A 206 -3.76 -23.04 13.77
N PRO A 207 -4.19 -21.88 14.30
CA PRO A 207 -4.01 -21.54 15.71
C PRO A 207 -4.39 -22.67 16.67
N GLY A 208 -3.47 -23.03 17.55
CA GLY A 208 -3.62 -24.14 18.50
C GLY A 208 -3.50 -25.56 17.90
N LYS A 209 -3.32 -25.69 16.57
CA LYS A 209 -3.22 -26.96 15.85
C LYS A 209 -2.11 -26.92 14.78
N ARG A 210 -0.90 -26.52 15.20
CA ARG A 210 0.25 -26.43 14.31
C ARG A 210 1.04 -27.72 14.22
N TRP A 211 1.66 -27.93 13.08
CA TRP A 211 2.61 -29.03 12.89
C TRP A 211 3.99 -28.74 13.52
N TYR A 212 4.28 -27.48 13.80
CA TYR A 212 5.55 -27.00 14.34
C TYR A 212 5.39 -26.41 15.74
N SER A 213 6.42 -26.57 16.59
CA SER A 213 6.51 -25.92 17.90
C SER A 213 6.90 -24.44 17.77
N GLY A 214 6.77 -23.68 18.86
CA GLY A 214 7.16 -22.27 18.91
C GLY A 214 6.21 -21.32 18.16
N CYS A 215 4.94 -21.70 17.98
CA CYS A 215 3.96 -20.92 17.22
C CYS A 215 3.08 -20.00 18.07
N ARG A 216 3.31 -19.91 19.38
CA ARG A 216 2.45 -19.15 20.31
C ARG A 216 2.09 -17.76 19.82
N PHE A 217 3.08 -16.98 19.39
CA PHE A 217 2.85 -15.58 19.00
C PHE A 217 2.23 -15.44 17.60
N VAL A 218 2.56 -16.33 16.67
CA VAL A 218 1.88 -16.36 15.36
C VAL A 218 0.43 -16.84 15.48
N ASP A 219 0.12 -17.71 16.45
CA ASP A 219 -1.25 -18.09 16.78
C ASP A 219 -2.07 -16.89 17.27
N GLU A 220 -1.49 -16.07 18.16
CA GLU A 220 -2.12 -14.84 18.64
C GLU A 220 -2.39 -13.86 17.47
N ILE A 221 -1.42 -13.69 16.55
CA ILE A 221 -1.53 -12.80 15.40
C ILE A 221 -2.58 -13.31 14.40
N GLU A 222 -2.53 -14.60 14.06
CA GLU A 222 -3.51 -15.17 13.11
C GLU A 222 -4.92 -15.14 13.70
N GLN A 223 -5.09 -15.42 14.99
CA GLN A 223 -6.38 -15.30 15.65
C GLN A 223 -6.90 -13.86 15.63
N LEU A 224 -6.05 -12.85 15.87
CA LEU A 224 -6.42 -11.44 15.73
C LEU A 224 -6.88 -11.10 14.30
N ALA A 225 -6.21 -11.64 13.29
CA ALA A 225 -6.60 -11.42 11.90
C ALA A 225 -7.97 -12.06 11.59
N ILE A 226 -8.22 -13.29 12.06
CA ILE A 226 -9.49 -13.99 11.92
C ILE A 226 -10.62 -13.20 12.60
N ASP A 227 -10.44 -12.82 13.86
CA ASP A 227 -11.46 -12.12 14.65
C ASP A 227 -11.80 -10.75 14.04
N ARG A 228 -10.78 -10.02 13.59
CA ARG A 228 -10.96 -8.73 12.93
C ARG A 228 -11.65 -8.86 11.57
N ALA A 229 -11.30 -9.87 10.77
CA ALA A 229 -11.99 -10.14 9.51
C ALA A 229 -13.47 -10.45 9.74
N LYS A 230 -13.78 -11.30 10.72
CA LYS A 230 -15.17 -11.62 11.11
C LYS A 230 -15.93 -10.38 11.56
N ALA A 231 -15.33 -9.57 12.42
CA ALA A 231 -15.96 -8.35 12.95
C ALA A 231 -16.17 -7.30 11.85
N LEU A 232 -15.16 -7.09 10.97
CA LEU A 232 -15.21 -6.09 9.90
C LEU A 232 -16.35 -6.36 8.91
N PHE A 233 -16.53 -7.63 8.51
CA PHE A 233 -17.47 -8.01 7.47
C PHE A 233 -18.76 -8.64 7.99
N GLY A 234 -18.90 -8.88 9.31
CA GLY A 234 -20.04 -9.57 9.89
C GLY A 234 -20.14 -11.05 9.51
N ALA A 235 -18.99 -11.72 9.30
CA ALA A 235 -18.91 -13.10 8.87
C ALA A 235 -18.92 -14.09 10.05
N GLU A 236 -19.52 -15.27 9.85
CA GLU A 236 -19.52 -16.35 10.85
C GLU A 236 -18.12 -16.97 11.04
N ALA A 237 -17.38 -17.17 9.94
CA ALA A 237 -16.05 -17.77 9.92
C ALA A 237 -15.14 -17.10 8.89
N ALA A 238 -13.83 -17.19 9.12
CA ALA A 238 -12.82 -16.63 8.22
C ALA A 238 -11.56 -17.51 8.16
N ASN A 239 -10.95 -17.56 6.95
CA ASN A 239 -9.61 -18.09 6.75
C ASN A 239 -8.73 -16.98 6.15
N VAL A 240 -7.67 -16.61 6.85
CA VAL A 240 -6.78 -15.48 6.50
C VAL A 240 -5.49 -15.94 5.82
N GLN A 241 -5.30 -17.24 5.60
CA GLN A 241 -4.08 -17.80 5.04
C GLN A 241 -3.94 -17.72 3.50
N PRO A 242 -4.98 -17.55 2.67
CA PRO A 242 -4.78 -17.49 1.22
C PRO A 242 -3.74 -16.46 0.80
N HIS A 243 -2.80 -16.86 -0.06
CA HIS A 243 -1.69 -16.03 -0.51
C HIS A 243 -2.15 -14.92 -1.47
N CYS A 244 -3.24 -15.15 -2.20
CA CYS A 244 -3.84 -14.16 -3.10
C CYS A 244 -5.33 -14.46 -3.33
N GLY A 245 -6.05 -13.58 -4.05
CA GLY A 245 -7.47 -13.79 -4.38
C GLY A 245 -7.70 -15.04 -5.23
N ALA A 246 -6.82 -15.33 -6.18
CA ALA A 246 -6.94 -16.53 -7.01
C ALA A 246 -6.83 -17.81 -6.19
N SER A 247 -5.90 -17.90 -5.23
CA SER A 247 -5.80 -19.05 -4.32
C SER A 247 -6.98 -19.14 -3.36
N ALA A 248 -7.58 -18.01 -2.96
CA ALA A 248 -8.80 -18.00 -2.17
C ALA A 248 -9.98 -18.61 -2.95
N ASN A 249 -10.20 -18.19 -4.20
CA ASN A 249 -11.22 -18.77 -5.07
C ASN A 249 -10.99 -20.27 -5.28
N LEU A 250 -9.76 -20.66 -5.60
CA LEU A 250 -9.42 -22.05 -5.85
C LEU A 250 -9.61 -22.93 -4.62
N ALA A 251 -9.30 -22.42 -3.43
CA ALA A 251 -9.55 -23.13 -2.17
C ALA A 251 -11.05 -23.38 -1.93
N VAL A 252 -11.91 -22.40 -2.25
CA VAL A 252 -13.37 -22.61 -2.18
C VAL A 252 -13.82 -23.66 -3.18
N TYR A 253 -13.33 -23.62 -4.43
CA TYR A 253 -13.66 -24.65 -5.42
C TYR A 253 -13.26 -26.04 -4.91
N LEU A 254 -12.03 -26.21 -4.43
CA LEU A 254 -11.54 -27.49 -3.88
C LEU A 254 -12.33 -27.95 -2.65
N ALA A 255 -12.89 -27.04 -1.88
CA ALA A 255 -13.66 -27.37 -0.68
C ALA A 255 -15.02 -28.00 -1.02
N VAL A 256 -15.66 -27.60 -2.14
CA VAL A 256 -17.08 -27.93 -2.39
C VAL A 256 -17.38 -28.52 -3.77
N LEU A 257 -16.40 -28.56 -4.67
CA LEU A 257 -16.55 -29.07 -6.03
C LEU A 257 -15.66 -30.28 -6.30
N GLN A 258 -16.07 -31.09 -7.28
CA GLN A 258 -15.26 -32.13 -7.89
C GLN A 258 -14.81 -31.68 -9.30
N PRO A 259 -13.69 -32.19 -9.83
CA PRO A 259 -13.31 -31.97 -11.22
C PRO A 259 -14.46 -32.28 -12.18
N GLY A 260 -14.75 -31.34 -13.10
CA GLY A 260 -15.87 -31.45 -14.04
C GLY A 260 -17.20 -30.88 -13.52
N ASP A 261 -17.29 -30.46 -12.26
CA ASP A 261 -18.49 -29.76 -11.78
C ASP A 261 -18.66 -28.42 -12.53
N THR A 262 -19.92 -28.05 -12.79
CA THR A 262 -20.24 -26.81 -13.52
C THR A 262 -20.22 -25.60 -12.61
N ILE A 263 -19.49 -24.56 -13.04
CA ILE A 263 -19.46 -23.22 -12.42
C ILE A 263 -20.13 -22.23 -13.39
N LEU A 264 -21.14 -21.51 -12.91
CA LEU A 264 -21.72 -20.35 -13.60
C LEU A 264 -21.02 -19.08 -13.12
N SER A 265 -20.29 -18.39 -14.01
CA SER A 265 -19.45 -17.25 -13.66
C SER A 265 -19.46 -16.15 -14.72
N MET A 266 -19.10 -14.90 -14.36
CA MET A 266 -19.03 -13.80 -15.30
C MET A 266 -17.93 -14.01 -16.33
N ALA A 267 -18.27 -13.82 -17.61
CA ALA A 267 -17.33 -13.89 -18.73
C ALA A 267 -16.17 -12.89 -18.56
N LEU A 268 -14.95 -13.33 -18.90
CA LEU A 268 -13.73 -12.52 -18.73
C LEU A 268 -13.78 -11.21 -19.54
N ASP A 269 -14.26 -11.29 -20.78
CA ASP A 269 -14.39 -10.16 -21.70
C ASP A 269 -15.54 -9.19 -21.34
N GLN A 270 -16.38 -9.56 -20.38
CA GLN A 270 -17.49 -8.74 -19.88
C GLN A 270 -17.30 -8.28 -18.42
N GLY A 271 -16.12 -8.45 -17.88
CA GLY A 271 -15.73 -7.94 -16.57
C GLY A 271 -15.35 -8.97 -15.53
N GLY A 272 -15.39 -10.27 -15.83
CA GLY A 272 -14.96 -11.35 -14.94
C GLY A 272 -13.46 -11.29 -14.61
N HIS A 273 -13.01 -12.24 -13.78
CA HIS A 273 -11.59 -12.40 -13.43
C HIS A 273 -11.04 -13.71 -14.03
N LEU A 274 -9.72 -13.80 -14.24
CA LEU A 274 -9.07 -15.00 -14.76
C LEU A 274 -9.41 -16.26 -13.94
N SER A 275 -9.46 -16.15 -12.61
CA SER A 275 -9.80 -17.27 -11.72
C SER A 275 -11.29 -17.60 -11.66
N HIS A 276 -12.13 -16.94 -12.47
CA HIS A 276 -13.55 -17.23 -12.63
C HIS A 276 -13.83 -18.23 -13.78
N GLY A 277 -12.82 -18.98 -14.21
CA GLY A 277 -13.00 -20.01 -15.22
C GLY A 277 -12.35 -19.71 -16.59
N SER A 278 -11.43 -18.76 -16.67
CA SER A 278 -10.66 -18.53 -17.90
C SER A 278 -9.93 -19.83 -18.32
N PRO A 279 -9.94 -20.22 -19.60
CA PRO A 279 -9.20 -21.39 -20.11
C PRO A 279 -7.69 -21.35 -19.84
N ALA A 280 -7.13 -20.14 -19.67
CA ALA A 280 -5.73 -19.97 -19.28
C ALA A 280 -5.47 -20.22 -17.78
N ASN A 281 -6.51 -20.20 -16.95
CA ASN A 281 -6.43 -20.42 -15.52
C ASN A 281 -6.77 -21.87 -15.17
N ILE A 282 -6.25 -22.37 -14.03
CA ILE A 282 -6.52 -23.72 -13.54
C ILE A 282 -8.03 -23.96 -13.34
N SER A 283 -8.82 -22.95 -12.98
CA SER A 283 -10.26 -23.05 -12.82
C SER A 283 -10.95 -23.49 -14.12
N GLY A 284 -10.60 -22.89 -15.27
CA GLY A 284 -11.14 -23.28 -16.58
C GLY A 284 -10.56 -24.58 -17.15
N LYS A 285 -9.53 -25.14 -16.51
CA LYS A 285 -8.95 -26.45 -16.92
C LYS A 285 -9.54 -27.62 -16.15
N ILE A 286 -10.08 -27.39 -14.96
CA ILE A 286 -10.57 -28.44 -14.05
C ILE A 286 -12.09 -28.50 -14.05
N TYR A 287 -12.77 -27.37 -14.16
CA TYR A 287 -14.22 -27.26 -14.03
C TYR A 287 -14.88 -26.94 -15.36
N ASP A 288 -16.15 -27.35 -15.48
CA ASP A 288 -17.00 -26.99 -16.62
C ASP A 288 -17.55 -25.57 -16.41
N ILE A 289 -17.16 -24.64 -17.29
CA ILE A 289 -17.47 -23.22 -17.11
C ILE A 289 -18.61 -22.79 -18.03
N VAL A 290 -19.67 -22.31 -17.41
CA VAL A 290 -20.79 -21.65 -18.12
C VAL A 290 -20.66 -20.14 -17.88
N PRO A 291 -20.29 -19.34 -18.91
CA PRO A 291 -20.17 -17.91 -18.73
C PRO A 291 -21.54 -17.23 -18.78
N TYR A 292 -21.78 -16.27 -17.88
CA TYR A 292 -22.82 -15.27 -18.02
C TYR A 292 -22.24 -13.90 -18.34
N GLY A 293 -23.03 -13.04 -18.96
CA GLY A 293 -22.61 -11.71 -19.37
C GLY A 293 -23.55 -10.60 -18.89
N VAL A 294 -23.40 -9.46 -19.53
CA VAL A 294 -24.26 -8.29 -19.34
C VAL A 294 -25.25 -8.18 -20.52
N ASP A 295 -26.35 -7.49 -20.33
CA ASP A 295 -27.29 -7.18 -21.40
C ASP A 295 -26.64 -6.25 -22.44
N PRO A 296 -26.77 -6.54 -23.73
CA PRO A 296 -26.10 -5.77 -24.80
C PRO A 296 -26.54 -4.31 -24.91
N ALA A 297 -27.77 -3.98 -24.52
CA ALA A 297 -28.30 -2.63 -24.65
C ALA A 297 -27.93 -1.74 -23.44
N THR A 298 -27.89 -2.31 -22.26
CA THR A 298 -27.65 -1.57 -21.01
C THR A 298 -26.25 -1.75 -20.46
N GLU A 299 -25.52 -2.78 -20.89
CA GLU A 299 -24.23 -3.23 -20.36
C GLU A 299 -24.29 -3.50 -18.84
N ARG A 300 -25.45 -3.92 -18.36
CA ARG A 300 -25.71 -4.29 -16.95
C ARG A 300 -26.06 -5.76 -16.83
N LEU A 301 -25.87 -6.33 -15.64
CA LEU A 301 -26.29 -7.69 -15.35
C LEU A 301 -27.81 -7.84 -15.56
N ASP A 302 -28.18 -8.81 -16.40
CA ASP A 302 -29.57 -9.25 -16.57
C ASP A 302 -29.80 -10.48 -15.67
N TYR A 303 -30.43 -10.24 -14.53
CA TYR A 303 -30.67 -11.29 -13.55
C TYR A 303 -31.70 -12.32 -14.01
N ASP A 304 -32.64 -11.95 -14.89
CA ASP A 304 -33.65 -12.88 -15.40
C ASP A 304 -33.03 -13.83 -16.43
N ALA A 305 -32.19 -13.32 -17.31
CA ALA A 305 -31.38 -14.15 -18.22
C ALA A 305 -30.39 -15.06 -17.46
N LEU A 306 -29.75 -14.54 -16.39
CA LEU A 306 -28.88 -15.33 -15.52
C LEU A 306 -29.65 -16.45 -14.83
N GLU A 307 -30.87 -16.19 -14.33
CA GLU A 307 -31.74 -17.19 -13.72
C GLU A 307 -32.16 -18.27 -14.72
N ALA A 308 -32.56 -17.89 -15.92
CA ALA A 308 -32.90 -18.83 -16.98
C ALA A 308 -31.72 -19.75 -17.32
N LEU A 309 -30.53 -19.17 -17.46
CA LEU A 309 -29.31 -19.92 -17.71
C LEU A 309 -28.95 -20.89 -16.55
N ALA A 310 -29.08 -20.43 -15.31
CA ALA A 310 -28.86 -21.27 -14.14
C ALA A 310 -29.83 -22.46 -14.07
N VAL A 311 -31.11 -22.25 -14.38
CA VAL A 311 -32.14 -23.31 -14.42
C VAL A 311 -31.84 -24.32 -15.52
N GLU A 312 -31.38 -23.87 -16.69
CA GLU A 312 -30.99 -24.73 -17.82
C GLU A 312 -29.75 -25.57 -17.48
N LYS A 313 -28.68 -24.92 -17.02
CA LYS A 313 -27.35 -25.53 -16.84
C LYS A 313 -27.16 -26.23 -15.50
N LYS A 314 -27.96 -25.92 -14.50
CA LYS A 314 -27.92 -26.49 -13.14
C LYS A 314 -26.51 -26.52 -12.55
N PRO A 315 -25.83 -25.38 -12.46
CA PRO A 315 -24.46 -25.32 -11.98
C PRO A 315 -24.39 -25.80 -10.51
N ARG A 316 -23.25 -26.37 -10.13
CA ARG A 316 -22.96 -26.72 -8.74
C ARG A 316 -22.60 -25.48 -7.91
N LEU A 317 -22.01 -24.47 -8.58
CA LEU A 317 -21.62 -23.21 -7.96
C LEU A 317 -21.95 -22.04 -8.88
N ILE A 318 -22.54 -20.98 -8.32
CA ILE A 318 -22.69 -19.68 -8.98
C ILE A 318 -21.68 -18.74 -8.36
N LEU A 319 -20.86 -18.07 -9.21
CA LEU A 319 -19.86 -17.13 -8.79
C LEU A 319 -20.27 -15.73 -9.26
N ALA A 320 -20.54 -14.87 -8.28
CA ALA A 320 -20.76 -13.44 -8.47
C ALA A 320 -19.48 -12.65 -8.18
N GLY A 321 -19.34 -11.47 -8.79
CA GLY A 321 -18.19 -10.60 -8.62
C GLY A 321 -17.46 -10.34 -9.93
N ALA A 322 -16.75 -9.21 -9.99
CA ALA A 322 -16.14 -8.72 -11.21
C ALA A 322 -14.87 -7.91 -10.95
N SER A 323 -13.98 -7.88 -11.94
CA SER A 323 -12.79 -7.03 -11.99
C SER A 323 -13.03 -5.70 -12.71
N ALA A 324 -14.06 -5.63 -13.56
CA ALA A 324 -14.31 -4.49 -14.44
C ALA A 324 -15.82 -4.26 -14.66
N TYR A 325 -16.60 -4.28 -13.57
CA TYR A 325 -18.03 -3.99 -13.61
C TYR A 325 -18.32 -2.75 -12.74
N PRO A 326 -18.79 -1.65 -13.34
CA PRO A 326 -18.90 -0.37 -12.65
C PRO A 326 -20.21 -0.18 -11.87
N ARG A 327 -21.12 -1.16 -11.86
CA ARG A 327 -22.43 -1.04 -11.23
C ARG A 327 -22.55 -1.88 -9.96
N THR A 328 -23.50 -1.52 -9.11
CA THR A 328 -23.85 -2.29 -7.93
C THR A 328 -24.36 -3.68 -8.33
N ILE A 329 -23.89 -4.71 -7.62
CA ILE A 329 -24.33 -6.10 -7.80
C ILE A 329 -25.42 -6.40 -6.76
N ASP A 330 -26.55 -6.96 -7.22
CA ASP A 330 -27.65 -7.41 -6.34
C ASP A 330 -27.38 -8.85 -5.87
N PHE A 331 -26.76 -8.96 -4.68
CA PHE A 331 -26.44 -10.25 -4.08
C PHE A 331 -27.67 -11.03 -3.61
N ALA A 332 -28.80 -10.34 -3.31
CA ALA A 332 -30.04 -11.00 -2.95
C ALA A 332 -30.63 -11.75 -4.15
N ARG A 333 -30.57 -11.16 -5.33
CA ARG A 333 -30.97 -11.82 -6.59
C ARG A 333 -30.08 -13.04 -6.88
N PHE A 334 -28.76 -12.92 -6.75
CA PHE A 334 -27.85 -14.06 -6.88
C PHE A 334 -28.18 -15.18 -5.89
N ARG A 335 -28.49 -14.86 -4.63
CA ARG A 335 -28.90 -15.86 -3.62
C ARG A 335 -30.18 -16.58 -4.03
N ALA A 336 -31.20 -15.84 -4.44
CA ALA A 336 -32.47 -16.42 -4.88
C ALA A 336 -32.28 -17.37 -6.09
N ILE A 337 -31.44 -16.99 -7.06
CA ILE A 337 -31.11 -17.83 -8.21
C ILE A 337 -30.39 -19.11 -7.77
N ALA A 338 -29.39 -18.98 -6.89
CA ALA A 338 -28.64 -20.12 -6.39
C ALA A 338 -29.51 -21.09 -5.58
N ASP A 339 -30.42 -20.59 -4.75
CA ASP A 339 -31.39 -21.39 -4.00
C ASP A 339 -32.33 -22.17 -4.94
N ARG A 340 -32.78 -21.52 -6.03
CA ARG A 340 -33.69 -22.14 -7.00
C ARG A 340 -33.09 -23.38 -7.67
N VAL A 341 -31.78 -23.40 -7.88
CA VAL A 341 -31.08 -24.50 -8.55
C VAL A 341 -30.28 -25.39 -7.60
N GLY A 342 -30.28 -25.08 -6.30
CA GLY A 342 -29.53 -25.82 -5.27
C GLY A 342 -28.00 -25.65 -5.39
N ALA A 343 -27.53 -24.54 -5.93
CA ALA A 343 -26.11 -24.24 -6.10
C ALA A 343 -25.53 -23.53 -4.88
N TYR A 344 -24.22 -23.70 -4.66
CA TYR A 344 -23.47 -22.80 -3.77
C TYR A 344 -23.39 -21.39 -4.39
N LEU A 345 -23.44 -20.37 -3.54
CA LEU A 345 -23.13 -18.99 -3.94
C LEU A 345 -21.78 -18.57 -3.39
N LEU A 346 -20.81 -18.37 -4.29
CA LEU A 346 -19.53 -17.73 -4.00
C LEU A 346 -19.56 -16.30 -4.53
N VAL A 347 -19.15 -15.33 -3.69
CA VAL A 347 -18.96 -13.96 -4.14
C VAL A 347 -17.50 -13.57 -4.02
N ASP A 348 -16.86 -13.25 -5.14
CA ASP A 348 -15.54 -12.61 -5.15
C ASP A 348 -15.71 -11.09 -5.10
N MET A 349 -15.55 -10.51 -3.90
CA MET A 349 -15.66 -9.06 -3.68
C MET A 349 -14.33 -8.33 -3.77
N ALA A 350 -13.29 -8.91 -4.38
CA ALA A 350 -11.93 -8.38 -4.36
C ALA A 350 -11.84 -6.89 -4.75
N HIS A 351 -12.57 -6.47 -5.77
CA HIS A 351 -12.56 -5.08 -6.20
C HIS A 351 -13.31 -4.13 -5.27
N ILE A 352 -14.37 -4.59 -4.63
CA ILE A 352 -15.26 -3.77 -3.82
C ILE A 352 -15.08 -3.97 -2.30
N ALA A 353 -14.17 -4.83 -1.86
CA ALA A 353 -14.04 -5.22 -0.45
C ALA A 353 -13.85 -4.03 0.50
N GLY A 354 -13.06 -3.04 0.10
CA GLY A 354 -12.89 -1.81 0.89
C GLY A 354 -14.16 -0.95 0.95
N LEU A 355 -14.94 -0.94 -0.12
CA LEU A 355 -16.23 -0.23 -0.14
C LEU A 355 -17.27 -0.95 0.72
N VAL A 356 -17.28 -2.28 0.71
CA VAL A 356 -18.13 -3.09 1.59
C VAL A 356 -17.74 -2.86 3.05
N ALA A 357 -16.44 -2.91 3.38
CA ALA A 357 -15.93 -2.65 4.72
C ALA A 357 -16.31 -1.24 5.23
N GLY A 358 -16.23 -0.23 4.35
CA GLY A 358 -16.60 1.15 4.66
C GLY A 358 -18.09 1.49 4.54
N GLY A 359 -18.94 0.52 4.17
CA GLY A 359 -20.39 0.73 4.02
C GLY A 359 -20.80 1.51 2.76
N ALA A 360 -19.89 1.72 1.81
CA ALA A 360 -20.13 2.41 0.54
C ALA A 360 -20.62 1.48 -0.61
N HIS A 361 -20.72 0.19 -0.35
CA HIS A 361 -21.30 -0.82 -1.24
C HIS A 361 -22.04 -1.89 -0.42
N PRO A 362 -23.16 -2.45 -0.90
CA PRO A 362 -23.85 -3.55 -0.23
C PRO A 362 -22.92 -4.74 0.06
N SER A 363 -23.11 -5.37 1.23
CA SER A 363 -22.32 -6.55 1.62
C SER A 363 -22.88 -7.83 1.01
N PRO A 364 -22.04 -8.71 0.43
CA PRO A 364 -22.43 -10.04 -0.01
C PRO A 364 -22.56 -11.06 1.14
N VAL A 365 -21.95 -10.79 2.30
CA VAL A 365 -21.81 -11.77 3.40
C VAL A 365 -23.14 -12.35 3.90
N PRO A 366 -24.23 -11.59 4.03
CA PRO A 366 -25.51 -12.17 4.43
C PRO A 366 -26.10 -13.19 3.46
N TYR A 367 -25.74 -13.10 2.18
CA TYR A 367 -26.35 -13.86 1.08
C TYR A 367 -25.51 -15.06 0.63
N ALA A 368 -24.17 -14.93 0.70
CA ALA A 368 -23.26 -15.92 0.14
C ALA A 368 -22.97 -17.08 1.11
N ASP A 369 -22.69 -18.27 0.55
CA ASP A 369 -22.10 -19.38 1.30
C ASP A 369 -20.63 -19.11 1.56
N PHE A 370 -19.95 -18.52 0.57
CA PHE A 370 -18.55 -18.14 0.60
C PHE A 370 -18.36 -16.73 0.03
N VAL A 371 -17.49 -15.98 0.65
CA VAL A 371 -17.03 -14.68 0.11
C VAL A 371 -15.51 -14.70 0.08
N THR A 372 -14.94 -14.45 -1.09
CA THR A 372 -13.50 -14.32 -1.25
C THR A 372 -13.13 -12.87 -1.54
N THR A 373 -11.92 -12.49 -1.20
CA THR A 373 -11.38 -11.19 -1.57
C THR A 373 -9.85 -11.19 -1.61
N THR A 374 -9.29 -10.22 -2.30
CA THR A 374 -7.93 -9.74 -2.08
C THR A 374 -7.90 -8.72 -0.94
N THR A 375 -6.75 -8.55 -0.30
CA THR A 375 -6.59 -7.55 0.78
C THR A 375 -5.95 -6.23 0.32
N HIS A 376 -5.43 -6.16 -0.92
CA HIS A 376 -4.55 -5.08 -1.40
C HIS A 376 -5.17 -4.10 -2.40
N LYS A 377 -6.47 -4.22 -2.75
CA LYS A 377 -7.16 -3.30 -3.66
C LYS A 377 -7.85 -2.18 -2.87
N THR A 378 -9.15 -2.01 -3.00
CA THR A 378 -9.89 -1.03 -2.20
C THR A 378 -9.76 -1.26 -0.69
N LEU A 379 -9.50 -2.48 -0.22
CA LEU A 379 -9.31 -2.77 1.20
C LEU A 379 -7.99 -2.18 1.77
N ARG A 380 -7.05 -1.76 0.93
CA ARG A 380 -5.84 -1.00 1.28
C ARG A 380 -4.87 -1.73 2.21
N GLY A 381 -4.85 -3.06 2.15
CA GLY A 381 -3.97 -3.91 2.96
C GLY A 381 -2.78 -4.51 2.18
N PRO A 382 -2.10 -5.49 2.75
CA PRO A 382 -1.00 -6.19 2.09
C PRO A 382 -1.52 -7.03 0.91
N ARG A 383 -0.64 -7.40 -0.01
CA ARG A 383 -0.98 -8.36 -1.05
C ARG A 383 -1.26 -9.72 -0.42
N GLY A 384 -2.48 -10.19 -0.57
CA GLY A 384 -2.97 -11.44 0.02
C GLY A 384 -4.41 -11.71 -0.36
N GLY A 385 -4.96 -12.82 0.14
CA GLY A 385 -6.35 -13.22 0.00
C GLY A 385 -7.02 -13.45 1.35
N LEU A 386 -8.35 -13.56 1.34
CA LEU A 386 -9.20 -13.84 2.48
C LEU A 386 -10.40 -14.65 2.02
N ILE A 387 -10.82 -15.62 2.81
CA ILE A 387 -12.09 -16.34 2.64
C ILE A 387 -12.94 -16.10 3.87
N LEU A 388 -14.18 -15.68 3.65
CA LEU A 388 -15.24 -15.63 4.65
C LEU A 388 -16.28 -16.68 4.27
N CYS A 389 -16.88 -17.36 5.24
CA CYS A 389 -17.89 -18.37 4.95
C CYS A 389 -18.86 -18.57 6.12
N LYS A 390 -19.92 -19.33 5.86
CA LYS A 390 -20.77 -19.85 6.93
C LYS A 390 -19.98 -20.82 7.80
N GLU A 391 -20.22 -20.83 9.12
CA GLU A 391 -19.48 -21.65 10.09
C GLU A 391 -19.44 -23.14 9.70
N LYS A 392 -20.52 -23.66 9.15
CA LYS A 392 -20.63 -25.06 8.72
C LYS A 392 -19.59 -25.49 7.67
N TYR A 393 -18.98 -24.55 6.93
CA TYR A 393 -18.03 -24.83 5.86
C TYR A 393 -16.56 -24.60 6.24
N ILE A 394 -16.28 -24.00 7.39
CA ILE A 394 -14.91 -23.57 7.71
C ILE A 394 -13.91 -24.74 7.77
N LYS A 395 -14.35 -25.91 8.19
CA LYS A 395 -13.48 -27.10 8.25
C LYS A 395 -13.02 -27.56 6.86
N ASP A 396 -13.92 -27.53 5.89
CA ASP A 396 -13.61 -27.93 4.51
C ASP A 396 -12.77 -26.86 3.81
N VAL A 397 -13.07 -25.58 4.03
CA VAL A 397 -12.26 -24.44 3.57
C VAL A 397 -10.83 -24.53 4.14
N ASN A 398 -10.70 -24.75 5.45
CA ASN A 398 -9.39 -24.89 6.07
C ASN A 398 -8.59 -26.05 5.50
N ARG A 399 -9.24 -27.22 5.29
CA ARG A 399 -8.59 -28.38 4.66
C ARG A 399 -8.18 -28.10 3.22
N ALA A 400 -8.98 -27.36 2.47
CA ALA A 400 -8.68 -26.99 1.09
C ALA A 400 -7.53 -25.99 1.00
N VAL A 401 -7.43 -25.04 1.95
CA VAL A 401 -6.29 -24.11 2.02
C VAL A 401 -5.03 -24.87 2.45
N PHE A 402 -5.05 -25.51 3.60
CA PHE A 402 -3.93 -26.31 4.09
C PHE A 402 -4.45 -27.66 4.62
N PRO A 403 -3.92 -28.78 4.13
CA PRO A 403 -2.78 -28.94 3.20
C PRO A 403 -3.18 -29.01 1.71
N GLY A 404 -4.43 -28.69 1.35
CA GLY A 404 -4.96 -28.95 0.01
C GLY A 404 -4.30 -28.14 -1.11
N LEU A 405 -4.06 -26.83 -0.90
CA LEU A 405 -3.56 -25.92 -1.91
C LEU A 405 -2.22 -25.28 -1.54
N GLN A 406 -2.00 -25.01 -0.25
CA GLN A 406 -0.85 -24.25 0.27
C GLN A 406 -0.11 -25.09 1.32
N GLY A 407 1.18 -24.73 1.56
CA GLY A 407 1.99 -25.17 2.69
C GLY A 407 1.96 -24.12 3.81
N GLY A 408 3.16 -23.73 4.32
CA GLY A 408 3.28 -22.75 5.40
C GLY A 408 2.66 -21.40 5.05
N PRO A 409 1.87 -20.82 5.98
CA PRO A 409 1.28 -19.51 5.79
C PRO A 409 2.34 -18.39 5.83
N LEU A 410 2.04 -17.26 5.21
CA LEU A 410 2.88 -16.07 5.21
C LEU A 410 2.56 -15.23 6.45
N GLU A 411 3.18 -15.52 7.57
CA GLU A 411 2.82 -14.94 8.88
C GLU A 411 3.00 -13.42 8.93
N GLN A 412 4.02 -12.87 8.24
CA GLN A 412 4.21 -11.43 8.11
C GLN A 412 3.06 -10.77 7.31
N VAL A 413 2.50 -11.47 6.33
CA VAL A 413 1.35 -10.99 5.57
C VAL A 413 0.07 -11.08 6.41
N ILE A 414 -0.09 -12.13 7.23
CA ILE A 414 -1.22 -12.28 8.14
C ILE A 414 -1.21 -11.16 9.19
N ALA A 415 -0.03 -10.84 9.75
CA ALA A 415 0.13 -9.70 10.65
C ALA A 415 -0.29 -8.38 9.99
N ALA A 416 0.15 -8.15 8.75
CA ALA A 416 -0.23 -6.98 7.97
C ALA A 416 -1.74 -6.94 7.64
N LYS A 417 -2.39 -8.10 7.40
CA LYS A 417 -3.86 -8.21 7.28
C LYS A 417 -4.55 -7.82 8.58
N ALA A 418 -4.04 -8.27 9.73
CA ALA A 418 -4.61 -7.91 11.04
C ALA A 418 -4.57 -6.40 11.29
N VAL A 419 -3.49 -5.71 10.89
CA VAL A 419 -3.38 -4.25 10.94
C VAL A 419 -4.39 -3.61 9.99
N CYS A 420 -4.42 -4.01 8.73
CA CYS A 420 -5.34 -3.52 7.72
C CYS A 420 -6.82 -3.61 8.16
N PHE A 421 -7.24 -4.75 8.70
CA PHE A 421 -8.62 -4.92 9.16
C PHE A 421 -8.96 -3.98 10.33
N LYS A 422 -8.00 -3.73 11.24
CA LYS A 422 -8.19 -2.75 12.31
C LYS A 422 -8.35 -1.34 11.78
N GLU A 423 -7.52 -0.94 10.81
CA GLU A 423 -7.63 0.37 10.16
C GLU A 423 -8.98 0.52 9.43
N ALA A 424 -9.45 -0.54 8.76
CA ALA A 424 -10.71 -0.54 8.01
C ALA A 424 -11.97 -0.44 8.90
N MET A 425 -11.85 -0.64 10.21
CA MET A 425 -12.96 -0.46 11.17
C MET A 425 -13.17 0.99 11.62
N THR A 426 -12.26 1.91 11.27
CA THR A 426 -12.33 3.30 11.73
C THR A 426 -13.35 4.13 10.95
N ASP A 427 -13.84 5.21 11.55
CA ASP A 427 -14.78 6.12 10.88
C ASP A 427 -14.09 6.91 9.76
N GLU A 428 -12.80 7.18 9.87
CA GLU A 428 -11.98 7.77 8.81
C GLU A 428 -11.96 6.87 7.57
N TYR A 429 -11.84 5.56 7.76
CA TYR A 429 -11.89 4.61 6.66
C TYR A 429 -13.26 4.56 5.98
N LYS A 430 -14.35 4.62 6.76
CA LYS A 430 -15.72 4.71 6.21
C LYS A 430 -15.89 5.97 5.37
N ALA A 431 -15.48 7.12 5.91
CA ALA A 431 -15.49 8.38 5.18
C ALA A 431 -14.67 8.32 3.88
N TRP A 432 -13.48 7.70 3.92
CA TRP A 432 -12.65 7.46 2.76
C TRP A 432 -13.35 6.60 1.70
N ALA A 433 -14.01 5.51 2.09
CA ALA A 433 -14.70 4.62 1.16
C ALA A 433 -15.85 5.33 0.40
N HIS A 434 -16.62 6.16 1.09
CA HIS A 434 -17.64 7.01 0.46
C HIS A 434 -17.03 8.07 -0.45
N GLN A 435 -15.89 8.67 -0.07
CA GLN A 435 -15.20 9.64 -0.90
C GLN A 435 -14.65 9.00 -2.20
N VAL A 436 -14.20 7.75 -2.15
CA VAL A 436 -13.78 7.00 -3.35
C VAL A 436 -14.91 6.92 -4.38
N VAL A 437 -16.11 6.54 -3.95
CA VAL A 437 -17.28 6.45 -4.83
C VAL A 437 -17.66 7.83 -5.40
N LYS A 438 -17.63 8.85 -4.56
CA LYS A 438 -17.95 10.22 -4.96
C LYS A 438 -16.94 10.77 -5.99
N ASN A 439 -15.66 10.57 -5.75
CA ASN A 439 -14.60 10.93 -6.70
C ASN A 439 -14.77 10.20 -8.03
N CYS A 440 -15.10 8.90 -7.98
CA CYS A 440 -15.28 8.09 -9.16
C CYS A 440 -16.47 8.59 -10.00
N ALA A 441 -17.58 8.88 -9.37
CA ALA A 441 -18.78 9.42 -10.03
C ALA A 441 -18.51 10.80 -10.66
N THR A 442 -17.77 11.69 -9.96
CA THR A 442 -17.40 13.01 -10.48
C THR A 442 -16.51 12.88 -11.71
N LEU A 443 -15.42 12.10 -11.63
CA LEU A 443 -14.51 11.92 -12.76
C LEU A 443 -15.21 11.29 -13.97
N ALA A 444 -16.08 10.33 -13.74
CA ALA A 444 -16.89 9.68 -14.77
C ALA A 444 -17.85 10.69 -15.45
N ALA A 445 -18.56 11.50 -14.67
CA ALA A 445 -19.48 12.51 -15.17
C ALA A 445 -18.77 13.58 -16.03
N ASP A 446 -17.60 14.05 -15.59
CA ASP A 446 -16.81 15.05 -16.30
C ASP A 446 -16.31 14.52 -17.67
N LEU A 447 -15.91 13.26 -17.76
CA LEU A 447 -15.52 12.65 -19.02
C LEU A 447 -16.74 12.42 -19.94
N ALA A 448 -17.87 12.00 -19.38
CA ALA A 448 -19.11 11.81 -20.14
C ALA A 448 -19.63 13.14 -20.73
N ALA A 449 -19.54 14.24 -19.97
CA ALA A 449 -19.93 15.57 -20.44
C ALA A 449 -19.13 16.04 -21.67
N ASP A 450 -17.89 15.54 -21.83
CA ASP A 450 -17.02 15.81 -22.99
C ASP A 450 -17.20 14.78 -24.13
N GLY A 451 -18.24 13.97 -24.07
CA GLY A 451 -18.60 13.03 -25.12
C GLY A 451 -17.81 11.72 -25.12
N PHE A 452 -17.15 11.35 -24.00
CA PHE A 452 -16.63 10.01 -23.84
C PHE A 452 -17.76 9.03 -23.53
N ARG A 453 -17.78 7.89 -24.19
CA ARG A 453 -18.72 6.81 -23.91
C ARG A 453 -18.27 6.03 -22.68
N LEU A 454 -19.11 5.99 -21.67
CA LEU A 454 -18.89 5.16 -20.48
C LEU A 454 -19.69 3.87 -20.60
N VAL A 455 -19.04 2.74 -20.33
CA VAL A 455 -19.71 1.44 -20.26
C VAL A 455 -20.80 1.50 -19.17
N SER A 456 -21.98 0.97 -19.48
CA SER A 456 -23.21 1.02 -18.66
C SER A 456 -23.68 2.42 -18.26
N GLY A 457 -23.17 3.48 -18.91
CA GLY A 457 -23.58 4.86 -18.69
C GLY A 457 -23.03 5.50 -17.39
N GLY A 458 -21.96 4.97 -16.78
CA GLY A 458 -21.33 5.56 -15.57
C GLY A 458 -20.92 4.55 -14.52
N THR A 459 -20.89 4.95 -13.25
CA THR A 459 -20.40 4.12 -12.14
C THR A 459 -21.20 4.32 -10.85
N ASP A 460 -21.29 3.24 -10.06
CA ASP A 460 -21.84 3.22 -8.70
C ASP A 460 -20.76 2.85 -7.66
N ASN A 461 -19.49 2.65 -8.09
CA ASN A 461 -18.42 2.19 -7.20
C ASN A 461 -17.09 2.94 -7.45
N HIS A 462 -15.93 2.30 -7.30
CA HIS A 462 -14.60 2.89 -7.36
C HIS A 462 -13.97 2.92 -8.75
N LEU A 463 -14.63 2.36 -9.75
CA LEU A 463 -14.09 2.25 -11.11
C LEU A 463 -15.15 2.52 -12.18
N PHE A 464 -14.69 2.86 -13.37
CA PHE A 464 -15.49 2.88 -14.60
C PHE A 464 -14.64 2.52 -15.82
N LEU A 465 -15.32 2.19 -16.92
CA LEU A 465 -14.71 1.88 -18.20
C LEU A 465 -15.07 2.96 -19.21
N VAL A 466 -14.07 3.42 -19.95
CA VAL A 466 -14.22 4.40 -21.03
C VAL A 466 -13.96 3.72 -22.35
N ASP A 467 -14.92 3.75 -23.25
CA ASP A 467 -14.72 3.41 -24.66
C ASP A 467 -14.05 4.60 -25.37
N VAL A 468 -12.83 4.40 -25.84
CA VAL A 468 -12.06 5.45 -26.51
C VAL A 468 -12.14 5.36 -28.03
N THR A 469 -12.89 4.40 -28.58
CA THR A 469 -13.02 4.22 -30.04
C THR A 469 -13.75 5.37 -30.72
N ALA A 470 -14.71 6.00 -30.03
CA ALA A 470 -15.38 7.21 -30.53
C ALA A 470 -14.42 8.41 -30.74
N LYS A 471 -13.27 8.39 -30.09
CA LYS A 471 -12.18 9.38 -30.28
C LYS A 471 -11.13 8.91 -31.31
N GLY A 472 -11.38 7.81 -32.04
CA GLY A 472 -10.45 7.22 -32.99
C GLY A 472 -9.23 6.52 -32.38
N LEU A 473 -9.31 6.17 -31.09
CA LEU A 473 -8.21 5.57 -30.34
C LEU A 473 -8.50 4.11 -30.00
N THR A 474 -7.43 3.37 -29.68
CA THR A 474 -7.53 2.09 -28.97
C THR A 474 -7.16 2.29 -27.50
N GLY A 475 -7.64 1.41 -26.63
CA GLY A 475 -7.28 1.45 -25.21
C GLY A 475 -5.78 1.36 -24.98
N LYS A 476 -5.05 0.66 -25.86
CA LYS A 476 -3.59 0.60 -25.81
C LYS A 476 -2.96 1.98 -26.04
N VAL A 477 -3.29 2.64 -27.13
CA VAL A 477 -2.76 3.99 -27.47
C VAL A 477 -3.14 5.02 -26.40
N ALA A 478 -4.37 4.96 -25.90
CA ALA A 478 -4.83 5.86 -24.85
C ALA A 478 -4.05 5.66 -23.53
N ALA A 479 -3.85 4.42 -23.10
CA ALA A 479 -3.11 4.12 -21.87
C ALA A 479 -1.64 4.51 -21.99
N GLU A 480 -0.97 4.23 -23.10
CA GLU A 480 0.42 4.60 -23.37
C GLU A 480 0.61 6.13 -23.39
N ALA A 481 -0.29 6.87 -24.06
CA ALA A 481 -0.21 8.32 -24.10
C ALA A 481 -0.42 8.98 -22.72
N LEU A 482 -1.30 8.44 -21.90
CA LEU A 482 -1.52 8.91 -20.53
C LEU A 482 -0.31 8.59 -19.63
N ASP A 483 0.27 7.40 -19.73
CA ASP A 483 1.45 6.98 -18.97
C ASP A 483 2.63 7.92 -19.20
N GLU A 484 2.88 8.34 -20.45
CA GLU A 484 3.91 9.33 -20.80
C GLU A 484 3.73 10.66 -20.07
N THR A 485 2.52 10.98 -19.63
CA THR A 485 2.18 12.21 -18.89
C THR A 485 2.11 12.04 -17.38
N GLY A 486 2.39 10.83 -16.87
CA GLY A 486 2.28 10.51 -15.45
C GLY A 486 0.84 10.26 -14.98
N ILE A 487 -0.11 10.00 -15.89
CA ILE A 487 -1.48 9.58 -15.57
C ILE A 487 -1.58 8.07 -15.87
N ILE A 488 -1.62 7.25 -14.84
CA ILE A 488 -1.51 5.80 -14.97
C ILE A 488 -2.90 5.16 -14.98
N VAL A 489 -3.25 4.52 -16.09
CA VAL A 489 -4.49 3.73 -16.28
C VAL A 489 -4.15 2.37 -16.89
N ASN A 490 -5.09 1.43 -16.93
CA ASN A 490 -4.89 0.22 -17.71
C ASN A 490 -5.82 0.15 -18.93
N LYS A 491 -5.29 -0.35 -20.06
CA LYS A 491 -6.12 -0.79 -21.17
C LYS A 491 -7.05 -1.91 -20.72
N ASN A 492 -8.29 -1.93 -21.21
CA ASN A 492 -9.30 -2.90 -20.81
C ASN A 492 -10.27 -3.19 -21.94
N ALA A 493 -10.61 -4.47 -22.15
CA ALA A 493 -11.72 -4.81 -22.99
C ALA A 493 -13.03 -4.24 -22.42
N ILE A 494 -13.92 -3.84 -23.31
CA ILE A 494 -15.30 -3.45 -22.96
C ILE A 494 -16.26 -4.59 -23.32
N PRO A 495 -17.46 -4.67 -22.73
CA PRO A 495 -18.44 -5.66 -23.14
C PRO A 495 -18.68 -5.64 -24.66
N PHE A 496 -18.71 -6.81 -25.27
CA PHE A 496 -18.89 -6.98 -26.74
C PHE A 496 -17.79 -6.30 -27.58
N ASP A 497 -16.58 -6.20 -27.03
CA ASP A 497 -15.43 -5.60 -27.71
C ASP A 497 -15.14 -6.31 -29.04
N LYS A 498 -15.04 -5.53 -30.13
CA LYS A 498 -14.72 -6.04 -31.46
C LYS A 498 -13.21 -6.22 -31.68
N ASN A 499 -12.40 -5.64 -30.81
CA ASN A 499 -10.96 -5.69 -30.88
C ASN A 499 -10.39 -6.85 -30.05
N SER A 500 -9.16 -7.26 -30.37
CA SER A 500 -8.51 -8.31 -29.58
C SER A 500 -8.15 -7.84 -28.17
N PRO A 501 -8.04 -8.75 -27.18
CA PRO A 501 -7.64 -8.39 -25.83
C PRO A 501 -6.26 -7.71 -25.72
N PHE A 502 -5.41 -7.85 -26.74
CA PHE A 502 -4.09 -7.19 -26.77
C PHE A 502 -4.18 -5.71 -27.16
N VAL A 503 -5.23 -5.33 -27.93
CA VAL A 503 -5.47 -3.97 -28.38
C VAL A 503 -6.95 -3.63 -28.14
N PRO A 504 -7.41 -3.60 -26.88
CA PRO A 504 -8.82 -3.44 -26.55
C PRO A 504 -9.32 -2.03 -26.84
N SER A 505 -10.64 -1.89 -26.88
CA SER A 505 -11.33 -0.63 -27.18
C SER A 505 -11.38 0.37 -26.03
N GLY A 506 -11.13 -0.07 -24.81
CA GLY A 506 -11.33 0.76 -23.63
C GLY A 506 -10.12 0.92 -22.73
N ILE A 507 -10.25 1.86 -21.79
CA ILE A 507 -9.41 2.00 -20.61
C ILE A 507 -10.27 1.87 -19.35
N ARG A 508 -9.67 1.34 -18.26
CA ARG A 508 -10.30 1.28 -16.94
C ARG A 508 -9.66 2.31 -16.03
N ILE A 509 -10.50 3.07 -15.32
CA ILE A 509 -10.13 4.14 -14.42
C ILE A 509 -10.71 3.84 -13.05
N GLY A 510 -9.91 4.02 -11.99
CA GLY A 510 -10.32 3.89 -10.59
C GLY A 510 -9.76 5.01 -9.73
N THR A 511 -10.43 5.32 -8.62
CA THR A 511 -10.12 6.49 -7.80
C THR A 511 -9.62 6.17 -6.38
N ALA A 512 -9.39 4.88 -6.05
CA ALA A 512 -8.97 4.49 -4.71
C ALA A 512 -7.63 5.12 -4.30
N THR A 513 -6.61 5.05 -5.16
CA THR A 513 -5.26 5.56 -4.88
C THR A 513 -5.25 7.07 -4.69
N VAL A 514 -5.88 7.82 -5.60
CA VAL A 514 -5.93 9.29 -5.51
C VAL A 514 -6.73 9.77 -4.30
N THR A 515 -7.79 9.03 -3.92
CA THR A 515 -8.54 9.33 -2.68
C THR A 515 -7.70 9.06 -1.43
N THR A 516 -6.86 8.02 -1.44
CA THR A 516 -5.92 7.74 -0.33
C THR A 516 -4.89 8.85 -0.17
N ARG A 517 -4.52 9.55 -1.23
CA ARG A 517 -3.67 10.75 -1.21
C ARG A 517 -4.40 12.03 -0.76
N GLY A 518 -5.70 11.94 -0.44
CA GLY A 518 -6.51 13.06 0.05
C GLY A 518 -7.20 13.89 -1.04
N MET A 519 -7.17 13.46 -2.31
CA MET A 519 -7.86 14.14 -3.40
C MET A 519 -9.37 13.97 -3.29
N LYS A 520 -10.13 15.01 -3.68
CA LYS A 520 -11.58 15.09 -3.66
C LYS A 520 -12.10 15.55 -5.03
N GLU A 521 -13.36 15.95 -5.11
CA GLU A 521 -14.04 16.28 -6.36
C GLU A 521 -13.37 17.39 -7.17
N PRO A 522 -12.85 18.49 -6.59
CA PRO A 522 -12.15 19.50 -7.38
C PRO A 522 -10.91 18.96 -8.08
N GLU A 523 -10.19 18.02 -7.44
CA GLU A 523 -9.03 17.37 -8.02
C GLU A 523 -9.42 16.42 -9.16
N MET A 524 -10.63 15.82 -9.11
CA MET A 524 -11.14 14.98 -10.20
C MET A 524 -11.39 15.79 -11.48
N GLN A 525 -11.83 17.04 -11.37
CA GLN A 525 -11.94 17.94 -12.53
C GLN A 525 -10.59 18.20 -13.18
N PHE A 526 -9.57 18.50 -12.37
CA PHE A 526 -8.21 18.66 -12.90
C PHE A 526 -7.75 17.41 -13.66
N ILE A 527 -7.97 16.23 -13.08
CA ILE A 527 -7.60 14.94 -13.68
C ILE A 527 -8.37 14.73 -15.00
N ALA A 528 -9.68 14.98 -15.02
CA ALA A 528 -10.50 14.86 -16.22
C ALA A 528 -9.99 15.75 -17.36
N ASP A 529 -9.69 17.03 -17.06
CA ASP A 529 -9.20 17.97 -18.07
C ASP A 529 -7.86 17.54 -18.67
N ARG A 530 -6.96 16.95 -17.86
CA ARG A 530 -5.68 16.43 -18.36
C ARG A 530 -5.87 15.17 -19.20
N ILE A 531 -6.74 14.24 -18.80
CA ILE A 531 -7.09 13.06 -19.60
C ILE A 531 -7.66 13.51 -20.97
N LYS A 532 -8.63 14.42 -20.99
CA LYS A 532 -9.23 14.98 -22.21
C LYS A 532 -8.17 15.58 -23.14
N LEU A 533 -7.31 16.43 -22.58
CA LEU A 533 -6.26 17.12 -23.32
C LEU A 533 -5.27 16.13 -23.97
N VAL A 534 -4.81 15.15 -23.22
CA VAL A 534 -3.86 14.13 -23.71
C VAL A 534 -4.50 13.27 -24.79
N LEU A 535 -5.73 12.78 -24.55
CA LEU A 535 -6.41 11.91 -25.51
C LEU A 535 -6.81 12.62 -26.80
N ALA A 536 -7.01 13.93 -26.77
CA ALA A 536 -7.20 14.74 -27.98
C ALA A 536 -5.89 15.01 -28.74
N ASN A 537 -4.72 14.79 -28.14
CA ASN A 537 -3.40 15.17 -28.67
C ASN A 537 -2.36 14.06 -28.48
N VAL A 538 -2.73 12.79 -28.67
CA VAL A 538 -1.87 11.62 -28.36
C VAL A 538 -0.53 11.62 -29.10
N GLY A 539 -0.42 12.28 -30.25
CA GLY A 539 0.81 12.43 -31.03
C GLY A 539 1.64 13.68 -30.71
N ASP A 540 1.14 14.60 -29.89
CA ASP A 540 1.81 15.86 -29.61
C ASP A 540 2.73 15.76 -28.38
N ALA A 541 4.05 15.67 -28.65
CA ALA A 541 5.06 15.58 -27.61
C ALA A 541 5.13 16.82 -26.70
N ALA A 542 4.83 18.03 -27.23
CA ALA A 542 4.87 19.27 -26.46
C ALA A 542 3.69 19.33 -25.47
N VAL A 543 2.51 18.91 -25.89
CA VAL A 543 1.33 18.78 -25.01
C VAL A 543 1.62 17.76 -23.91
N LYS A 544 2.15 16.58 -24.25
CA LYS A 544 2.50 15.55 -23.25
C LYS A 544 3.54 16.03 -22.24
N ALA A 545 4.61 16.68 -22.70
CA ALA A 545 5.64 17.21 -21.80
C ALA A 545 5.07 18.28 -20.85
N ARG A 546 4.21 19.18 -21.34
CA ARG A 546 3.52 20.16 -20.51
C ARG A 546 2.62 19.50 -19.47
N VAL A 547 1.76 18.56 -19.88
CA VAL A 547 0.86 17.87 -18.95
C VAL A 547 1.66 17.09 -17.90
N ARG A 548 2.79 16.46 -18.27
CA ARG A 548 3.67 15.79 -17.33
C ARG A 548 4.19 16.73 -16.24
N ALA A 549 4.62 17.93 -16.60
CA ALA A 549 5.05 18.94 -15.63
C ALA A 549 3.90 19.40 -14.73
N GLU A 550 2.72 19.67 -15.31
CA GLU A 550 1.52 20.04 -14.56
C GLU A 550 1.06 18.93 -13.60
N VAL A 551 1.16 17.66 -13.99
CA VAL A 551 0.86 16.50 -13.12
C VAL A 551 1.85 16.42 -11.95
N ALA A 552 3.15 16.55 -12.21
CA ALA A 552 4.17 16.53 -11.16
C ALA A 552 3.95 17.65 -10.12
N ASP A 553 3.70 18.87 -10.55
CA ASP A 553 3.40 20.01 -9.67
C ASP A 553 2.08 19.80 -8.89
N PHE A 554 1.08 19.22 -9.56
CA PHE A 554 -0.21 18.95 -8.95
C PHE A 554 -0.11 17.92 -7.82
N VAL A 555 0.53 16.77 -8.08
CA VAL A 555 0.61 15.67 -7.11
C VAL A 555 1.54 15.96 -5.93
N ALA A 556 2.48 16.91 -6.05
CA ALA A 556 3.34 17.36 -4.96
C ALA A 556 2.54 17.90 -3.74
N ARG A 557 1.31 18.35 -3.95
CA ARG A 557 0.39 18.82 -2.90
C ARG A 557 -0.30 17.67 -2.14
N PHE A 558 -0.23 16.45 -2.65
CA PHE A 558 -0.92 15.28 -2.16
C PHE A 558 0.10 14.18 -1.87
N PRO A 559 0.75 14.17 -0.70
CA PRO A 559 1.82 13.22 -0.40
C PRO A 559 1.33 11.77 -0.40
N VAL A 560 2.25 10.86 -0.68
CA VAL A 560 2.06 9.41 -0.49
C VAL A 560 2.19 9.11 1.00
N PRO A 561 1.24 8.37 1.63
CA PRO A 561 1.24 8.08 3.06
C PRO A 561 2.41 7.21 3.53
#